data_ac102bab1ee2b399d946c3db743f2c1d
#
_entry.id   ac102bab1ee2b399d946c3db743f2c1d
#
_cell.length_a   1.000
_cell.length_b   1.000
_cell.length_c   1.000
_cell.angle_alpha   90.00
_cell.angle_beta   90.00
_cell.angle_gamma   90.00
#
_symmetry.space_group_name_H-M   'P 1'
#
loop_
_entity.id
_entity.type
_entity.pdbx_description
1 polymer ?
#
loop_
_entity_poly.entity_id
_entity_poly.type
_entity_poly.pdbx_seq_one_letter_code
_entity_poly.pdbx_strand_id
1 'polypeptide(L)'
;MPARTAPTASDRTGPPPAPPRPDGPTHTAIGPYAAGMSDEHLKETTVERRVVHEGRFMTFRVDTIEDPQGKRHTREIVEHPGAVCVIPLHGEDVLMVRQWRTPVERVVLELPAGTLDRTADGGVEAPDLAAPRELGEETGYRAASWRKLGRFWTAPGFTEELMHLYLATGLEPLADYRGPDVDEYLDLVRMPWREAVALAEQGRIEDAKTLVGLLWLARLAEGGELAGKPVAQVDARQSRAGRHARD
;
A
#
# COMPACT_ATOMS: atom_id res chain seq x y z
N MET A 1 -62.46 -5.90 -1.50
CA MET A 1 -61.02 -6.01 -1.17
C MET A 1 -60.46 -7.11 -2.04
N PRO A 2 -59.69 -6.84 -3.12
CA PRO A 2 -59.06 -7.87 -3.92
C PRO A 2 -57.69 -8.22 -3.31
N ALA A 3 -57.36 -9.52 -3.31
CA ALA A 3 -56.17 -10.12 -2.80
C ALA A 3 -54.93 -9.69 -3.62
N ARG A 4 -53.83 -9.30 -2.93
CA ARG A 4 -52.54 -9.05 -3.52
C ARG A 4 -51.83 -10.37 -3.86
N THR A 5 -51.61 -10.63 -5.12
CA THR A 5 -50.77 -11.70 -5.60
C THR A 5 -49.30 -11.35 -5.35
N ALA A 6 -48.55 -12.28 -4.76
CA ALA A 6 -47.11 -12.19 -4.56
C ALA A 6 -46.35 -12.28 -5.90
N PRO A 7 -45.25 -11.58 -6.11
CA PRO A 7 -44.43 -11.70 -7.32
C PRO A 7 -43.67 -13.03 -7.33
N THR A 8 -43.73 -13.71 -8.46
CA THR A 8 -43.00 -14.91 -8.80
C THR A 8 -41.50 -14.64 -8.87
N ALA A 9 -40.72 -15.57 -8.30
CA ALA A 9 -39.28 -15.59 -8.44
C ALA A 9 -38.88 -15.80 -9.91
N SER A 10 -38.30 -14.80 -10.54
CA SER A 10 -37.68 -14.93 -11.86
C SER A 10 -36.30 -14.30 -11.87
N ASP A 11 -35.34 -15.14 -12.25
CA ASP A 11 -34.04 -14.81 -12.84
C ASP A 11 -33.12 -13.85 -12.04
N ARG A 12 -32.39 -14.43 -11.11
CA ARG A 12 -31.11 -13.87 -10.67
C ARG A 12 -29.97 -14.66 -11.34
N THR A 13 -29.70 -14.35 -12.59
CA THR A 13 -28.38 -14.64 -13.17
C THR A 13 -27.39 -13.69 -12.48
N GLY A 14 -26.62 -14.20 -11.54
CA GLY A 14 -25.51 -13.46 -10.93
C GLY A 14 -24.52 -13.00 -11.99
N PRO A 15 -23.72 -11.94 -11.72
CA PRO A 15 -22.70 -11.49 -12.64
C PRO A 15 -21.73 -12.65 -12.95
N PRO A 16 -21.16 -12.68 -14.18
CA PRO A 16 -20.22 -13.71 -14.56
C PRO A 16 -19.00 -13.72 -13.61
N PRO A 17 -18.37 -14.88 -13.37
CA PRO A 17 -17.19 -14.97 -12.52
C PRO A 17 -16.11 -14.03 -13.05
N ALA A 18 -15.47 -13.29 -12.14
CA ALA A 18 -14.37 -12.43 -12.47
C ALA A 18 -13.25 -13.22 -13.18
N PRO A 19 -12.57 -12.65 -14.18
CA PRO A 19 -11.46 -13.31 -14.86
C PRO A 19 -10.37 -13.67 -13.85
N PRO A 20 -9.64 -14.80 -14.08
CA PRO A 20 -8.51 -15.16 -13.23
C PRO A 20 -7.50 -14.01 -13.22
N ARG A 21 -7.03 -13.65 -12.03
CA ARG A 21 -5.97 -12.64 -11.88
C ARG A 21 -4.73 -13.13 -12.65
N PRO A 22 -3.99 -12.22 -13.32
CA PRO A 22 -2.65 -12.55 -13.77
C PRO A 22 -1.85 -13.07 -12.57
N ASP A 23 -1.06 -14.09 -12.78
CA ASP A 23 -0.25 -14.77 -11.77
C ASP A 23 0.38 -13.74 -10.82
N GLY A 24 -0.01 -13.80 -9.54
CA GLY A 24 0.54 -12.93 -8.51
C GLY A 24 2.06 -13.04 -8.48
N PRO A 25 2.78 -12.07 -7.90
CA PRO A 25 4.24 -12.06 -7.89
C PRO A 25 4.75 -13.42 -7.40
N THR A 26 5.59 -14.05 -8.22
CA THR A 26 6.25 -15.31 -7.90
C THR A 26 6.87 -15.19 -6.50
N HIS A 27 6.35 -15.96 -5.56
CA HIS A 27 6.90 -16.04 -4.22
C HIS A 27 8.32 -16.59 -4.32
N THR A 28 9.31 -15.70 -4.19
CA THR A 28 10.69 -16.12 -4.01
C THR A 28 10.77 -16.80 -2.64
N ALA A 29 11.09 -18.09 -2.61
CA ALA A 29 11.26 -18.85 -1.37
C ALA A 29 12.10 -18.04 -0.37
N ILE A 30 11.69 -18.06 0.91
CA ILE A 30 12.42 -17.39 2.00
C ILE A 30 13.74 -18.14 2.21
N GLY A 31 14.75 -17.91 1.32
CA GLY A 31 16.15 -18.30 1.47
C GLY A 31 16.41 -19.69 2.10
N PRO A 32 17.55 -19.89 2.76
CA PRO A 32 17.92 -21.20 3.34
C PRO A 32 17.00 -21.68 4.49
N TYR A 33 16.10 -20.84 4.98
CA TYR A 33 15.16 -21.20 6.06
C TYR A 33 14.08 -22.19 5.62
N ALA A 34 13.77 -22.26 4.32
CA ALA A 34 12.73 -23.11 3.75
C ALA A 34 13.26 -24.07 2.66
N ALA A 35 14.58 -24.13 2.47
CA ALA A 35 15.17 -25.01 1.48
C ALA A 35 14.88 -26.48 1.84
N GLY A 36 14.00 -27.13 1.06
CA GLY A 36 13.62 -28.53 1.23
C GLY A 36 12.35 -28.78 2.05
N MET A 37 11.65 -27.74 2.52
CA MET A 37 10.31 -27.88 3.12
C MET A 37 9.22 -27.74 2.05
N SER A 38 8.25 -28.65 2.05
CA SER A 38 7.05 -28.54 1.22
C SER A 38 6.00 -27.72 1.97
N ASP A 39 5.39 -26.75 1.30
CA ASP A 39 4.34 -25.89 1.86
C ASP A 39 2.92 -26.43 1.60
N GLU A 40 2.79 -27.58 0.90
CA GLU A 40 1.50 -28.14 0.50
C GLU A 40 0.59 -28.45 1.70
N HIS A 41 1.16 -28.83 2.84
CA HIS A 41 0.40 -29.11 4.07
C HIS A 41 -0.14 -27.84 4.77
N LEU A 42 0.28 -26.65 4.32
CA LEU A 42 -0.17 -25.34 4.82
C LEU A 42 -1.16 -24.66 3.86
N LYS A 43 -1.28 -25.17 2.65
CA LYS A 43 -1.99 -24.50 1.57
C LYS A 43 -3.51 -24.65 1.73
N GLU A 44 -4.20 -23.53 1.79
CA GLU A 44 -5.66 -23.46 1.68
C GLU A 44 -6.07 -23.25 0.22
N THR A 45 -7.15 -23.91 -0.20
CA THR A 45 -7.70 -23.75 -1.55
C THR A 45 -9.02 -22.99 -1.48
N THR A 46 -9.13 -21.85 -2.18
CA THR A 46 -10.39 -21.13 -2.29
C THR A 46 -11.34 -21.89 -3.21
N VAL A 47 -12.51 -22.30 -2.68
CA VAL A 47 -13.55 -23.02 -3.41
C VAL A 47 -14.70 -22.13 -3.84
N GLU A 48 -14.92 -21.01 -3.14
CA GLU A 48 -15.97 -20.04 -3.45
C GLU A 48 -15.54 -18.64 -3.01
N ARG A 49 -15.87 -17.62 -3.81
CA ARG A 49 -15.69 -16.22 -3.48
C ARG A 49 -17.03 -15.52 -3.47
N ARG A 50 -17.31 -14.76 -2.41
CA ARG A 50 -18.50 -13.95 -2.29
C ARG A 50 -18.14 -12.52 -1.92
N VAL A 51 -18.29 -11.60 -2.87
CA VAL A 51 -18.15 -10.16 -2.61
C VAL A 51 -19.32 -9.71 -1.74
N VAL A 52 -19.00 -9.01 -0.65
CA VAL A 52 -19.96 -8.45 0.31
C VAL A 52 -20.15 -6.96 0.04
N HIS A 53 -19.05 -6.25 -0.24
CA HIS A 53 -19.07 -4.82 -0.55
C HIS A 53 -17.93 -4.50 -1.51
N GLU A 54 -18.26 -3.74 -2.53
CA GLU A 54 -17.29 -3.18 -3.48
C GLU A 54 -17.21 -1.67 -3.24
N GLY A 55 -16.07 -1.22 -2.72
CA GLY A 55 -15.79 0.19 -2.45
C GLY A 55 -15.01 0.85 -3.59
N ARG A 56 -14.63 2.11 -3.40
CA ARG A 56 -13.88 2.91 -4.40
C ARG A 56 -12.51 2.30 -4.72
N PHE A 57 -11.77 1.81 -3.72
CA PHE A 57 -10.42 1.23 -3.85
C PHE A 57 -10.25 -0.12 -3.14
N MET A 58 -11.11 -0.45 -2.18
CA MET A 58 -11.12 -1.73 -1.48
C MET A 58 -12.38 -2.53 -1.78
N THR A 59 -12.26 -3.86 -1.77
CA THR A 59 -13.40 -4.78 -1.85
C THR A 59 -13.39 -5.68 -0.62
N PHE A 60 -14.52 -5.75 0.10
CA PHE A 60 -14.69 -6.73 1.16
C PHE A 60 -15.37 -7.98 0.62
N ARG A 61 -14.73 -9.14 0.83
CA ARG A 61 -15.27 -10.44 0.43
C ARG A 61 -15.17 -11.47 1.54
N VAL A 62 -15.99 -12.48 1.44
CA VAL A 62 -15.93 -13.69 2.28
C VAL A 62 -15.69 -14.87 1.35
N ASP A 63 -14.55 -15.52 1.51
CA ASP A 63 -14.16 -16.71 0.75
C ASP A 63 -14.46 -17.97 1.56
N THR A 64 -14.99 -19.01 0.91
CA THR A 64 -14.98 -20.36 1.44
C THR A 64 -13.70 -21.04 0.97
N ILE A 65 -12.92 -21.51 1.91
CA ILE A 65 -11.67 -22.24 1.64
C ILE A 65 -11.79 -23.69 2.09
N GLU A 66 -10.98 -24.55 1.50
CA GLU A 66 -10.75 -25.93 1.94
C GLU A 66 -9.32 -26.05 2.45
N ASP A 67 -9.15 -26.51 3.69
CA ASP A 67 -7.86 -26.76 4.30
C ASP A 67 -7.20 -28.04 3.76
N PRO A 68 -5.92 -28.34 4.06
CA PRO A 68 -5.23 -29.54 3.58
C PRO A 68 -5.88 -30.87 4.01
N GLN A 69 -6.77 -30.86 5.00
CA GLN A 69 -7.52 -32.03 5.46
C GLN A 69 -8.89 -32.16 4.78
N GLY A 70 -9.22 -31.24 3.82
CA GLY A 70 -10.49 -31.23 3.10
C GLY A 70 -11.65 -30.61 3.89
N LYS A 71 -11.39 -29.95 5.02
CA LYS A 71 -12.41 -29.28 5.82
C LYS A 71 -12.60 -27.83 5.32
N ARG A 72 -13.88 -27.41 5.25
CA ARG A 72 -14.24 -26.05 4.81
C ARG A 72 -14.29 -25.06 5.95
N HIS A 73 -13.78 -23.87 5.68
CA HIS A 73 -13.77 -22.71 6.57
C HIS A 73 -14.08 -21.45 5.77
N THR A 74 -14.36 -20.35 6.45
CA THR A 74 -14.50 -19.02 5.82
C THR A 74 -13.32 -18.13 6.13
N ARG A 75 -12.98 -17.23 5.19
CA ARG A 75 -11.99 -16.16 5.37
C ARG A 75 -12.63 -14.83 4.98
N GLU A 76 -12.54 -13.86 5.88
CA GLU A 76 -12.93 -12.47 5.62
C GLU A 76 -11.71 -11.74 5.08
N ILE A 77 -11.83 -11.15 3.90
CA ILE A 77 -10.71 -10.60 3.16
C ILE A 77 -11.04 -9.21 2.67
N VAL A 78 -10.12 -8.28 2.90
CA VAL A 78 -10.12 -6.95 2.27
C VAL A 78 -9.12 -6.98 1.11
N GLU A 79 -9.65 -6.92 -0.12
CA GLU A 79 -8.81 -6.73 -1.31
C GLU A 79 -8.32 -5.30 -1.37
N HIS A 80 -7.02 -5.12 -1.65
CA HIS A 80 -6.37 -3.83 -1.73
C HIS A 80 -5.39 -3.79 -2.91
N PRO A 81 -5.31 -2.70 -3.70
CA PRO A 81 -4.41 -2.63 -4.86
C PRO A 81 -2.93 -2.61 -4.48
N GLY A 82 -2.60 -2.40 -3.22
CA GLY A 82 -1.26 -2.15 -2.72
C GLY A 82 -1.03 -0.67 -2.46
N ALA A 83 0.13 -0.35 -1.88
CA ALA A 83 0.48 1.02 -1.50
C ALA A 83 2.01 1.24 -1.56
N VAL A 84 2.40 2.51 -1.53
CA VAL A 84 3.80 2.92 -1.38
C VAL A 84 3.98 3.66 -0.05
N CYS A 85 5.17 3.55 0.53
CA CYS A 85 5.62 4.34 1.66
C CYS A 85 7.01 4.89 1.34
N VAL A 86 7.23 6.17 1.61
CA VAL A 86 8.47 6.87 1.27
C VAL A 86 9.16 7.36 2.53
N ILE A 87 10.47 7.16 2.61
CA ILE A 87 11.35 7.78 3.62
C ILE A 87 12.03 8.98 2.95
N PRO A 88 11.51 10.20 3.08
CA PRO A 88 12.06 11.36 2.40
C PRO A 88 13.10 12.05 3.28
N LEU A 89 14.38 11.93 2.90
CA LEU A 89 15.49 12.57 3.60
C LEU A 89 15.87 13.91 2.98
N HIS A 90 15.84 14.96 3.77
CA HIS A 90 16.28 16.30 3.43
C HIS A 90 17.46 16.72 4.33
N GLY A 91 18.67 16.39 3.92
CA GLY A 91 19.85 16.53 4.77
C GLY A 91 19.79 15.58 5.97
N GLU A 92 19.86 16.14 7.18
CA GLU A 92 19.73 15.38 8.43
C GLU A 92 18.29 15.22 8.91
N ASP A 93 17.30 15.72 8.15
CA ASP A 93 15.91 15.64 8.52
C ASP A 93 15.15 14.60 7.68
N VAL A 94 14.14 14.00 8.28
CA VAL A 94 13.10 13.22 7.59
C VAL A 94 11.81 14.04 7.53
N LEU A 95 11.13 14.00 6.38
CA LEU A 95 9.81 14.58 6.26
C LEU A 95 8.77 13.53 6.62
N MET A 96 7.86 13.91 7.50
CA MET A 96 6.75 13.08 7.97
C MET A 96 5.45 13.86 7.84
N VAL A 97 4.33 13.17 7.94
CA VAL A 97 3.00 13.78 7.92
C VAL A 97 2.21 13.41 9.17
N ARG A 98 1.37 14.33 9.62
CA ARG A 98 0.39 14.09 10.67
C ARG A 98 -0.99 14.18 10.05
N GLN A 99 -1.79 13.13 10.17
CA GLN A 99 -3.15 13.13 9.67
C GLN A 99 -4.10 12.38 10.60
N TRP A 100 -5.38 12.73 10.49
CA TRP A 100 -6.44 12.02 11.20
C TRP A 100 -6.71 10.67 10.54
N ARG A 101 -6.62 9.59 11.31
CA ARG A 101 -6.97 8.25 10.85
C ARG A 101 -8.29 7.81 11.51
N THR A 102 -9.37 7.92 10.75
CA THR A 102 -10.73 7.60 11.22
C THR A 102 -10.86 6.21 11.86
N PRO A 103 -10.24 5.12 11.34
CA PRO A 103 -10.39 3.80 11.96
C PRO A 103 -9.84 3.71 13.39
N VAL A 104 -8.89 4.55 13.75
CA VAL A 104 -8.28 4.59 15.10
C VAL A 104 -8.64 5.85 15.88
N GLU A 105 -9.44 6.74 15.28
CA GLU A 105 -10.00 7.97 15.87
C GLU A 105 -8.94 8.87 16.52
N ARG A 106 -7.78 9.04 15.83
CA ARG A 106 -6.69 9.90 16.32
C ARG A 106 -5.84 10.45 15.19
N VAL A 107 -5.07 11.50 15.53
CA VAL A 107 -3.97 11.98 14.66
C VAL A 107 -2.78 11.05 14.82
N VAL A 108 -2.25 10.56 13.70
CA VAL A 108 -1.10 9.66 13.63
C VAL A 108 0.06 10.37 12.95
N LEU A 109 1.28 10.14 13.43
CA LEU A 109 2.52 10.61 12.80
C LEU A 109 3.05 9.50 11.90
N GLU A 110 3.18 9.79 10.61
CA GLU A 110 3.45 8.80 9.58
C GLU A 110 4.54 9.24 8.60
N LEU A 111 5.20 8.29 7.95
CA LEU A 111 5.91 8.56 6.70
C LEU A 111 4.90 8.75 5.57
N PRO A 112 5.18 9.65 4.60
CA PRO A 112 4.34 9.83 3.42
C PRO A 112 4.05 8.49 2.72
N ALA A 113 2.78 8.25 2.39
CA ALA A 113 2.34 6.97 1.87
C ALA A 113 0.97 7.07 1.20
N GLY A 114 0.77 6.37 0.09
CA GLY A 114 -0.52 6.34 -0.57
C GLY A 114 -0.80 5.06 -1.32
N THR A 115 -2.06 4.89 -1.65
CA THR A 115 -2.59 3.72 -2.35
C THR A 115 -2.22 3.78 -3.84
N LEU A 116 -1.90 2.63 -4.43
CA LEU A 116 -1.71 2.52 -5.88
C LEU A 116 -3.03 2.77 -6.61
N ASP A 117 -3.05 3.70 -7.55
CA ASP A 117 -4.23 4.03 -8.34
C ASP A 117 -4.63 2.86 -9.27
N ARG A 118 -5.92 2.75 -9.54
CA ARG A 118 -6.41 1.87 -10.61
C ARG A 118 -6.23 2.58 -11.95
N THR A 119 -5.63 1.88 -12.91
CA THR A 119 -5.44 2.38 -14.27
C THR A 119 -6.69 2.19 -15.12
N ALA A 120 -6.82 2.96 -16.20
CA ALA A 120 -8.00 2.94 -17.07
C ALA A 120 -8.21 1.59 -17.80
N ASP A 121 -7.16 0.80 -17.95
CA ASP A 121 -7.18 -0.56 -18.50
C ASP A 121 -7.54 -1.65 -17.48
N GLY A 122 -7.88 -1.24 -16.24
CA GLY A 122 -8.22 -2.15 -15.14
C GLY A 122 -7.03 -2.70 -14.38
N GLY A 123 -5.82 -2.24 -14.67
CA GLY A 123 -4.60 -2.57 -13.94
C GLY A 123 -4.43 -1.74 -12.66
N VAL A 124 -3.21 -1.75 -12.15
CA VAL A 124 -2.78 -0.98 -10.97
C VAL A 124 -1.54 -0.18 -11.34
N GLU A 125 -1.45 1.05 -10.84
CA GLU A 125 -0.30 1.93 -11.02
C GLU A 125 0.99 1.24 -10.57
N ALA A 126 2.07 1.44 -11.35
CA ALA A 126 3.37 0.92 -10.95
C ALA A 126 3.88 1.63 -9.68
N PRO A 127 4.36 0.90 -8.65
CA PRO A 127 4.84 1.52 -7.40
C PRO A 127 5.95 2.55 -7.60
N ASP A 128 6.79 2.37 -8.64
CA ASP A 128 7.86 3.31 -8.98
C ASP A 128 7.32 4.65 -9.56
N LEU A 129 6.06 4.70 -9.99
CA LEU A 129 5.37 5.93 -10.41
C LEU A 129 4.55 6.53 -9.25
N ALA A 130 3.93 5.69 -8.42
CA ALA A 130 3.16 6.11 -7.27
C ALA A 130 4.03 6.82 -6.22
N ALA A 131 5.22 6.30 -5.90
CA ALA A 131 6.06 6.87 -4.85
C ALA A 131 6.46 8.34 -5.10
N PRO A 132 6.90 8.76 -6.31
CA PRO A 132 7.14 10.17 -6.62
C PRO A 132 5.87 11.03 -6.58
N ARG A 133 4.73 10.49 -7.01
CA ARG A 133 3.44 11.19 -6.98
C ARG A 133 3.03 11.51 -5.54
N GLU A 134 2.96 10.49 -4.68
CA GLU A 134 2.58 10.62 -3.28
C GLU A 134 3.53 11.55 -2.49
N LEU A 135 4.85 11.43 -2.71
CA LEU A 135 5.80 12.38 -2.11
C LEU A 135 5.46 13.82 -2.49
N GLY A 136 5.15 14.05 -3.77
CA GLY A 136 4.81 15.39 -4.25
C GLY A 136 3.49 15.91 -3.70
N GLU A 137 2.46 15.08 -3.67
CA GLU A 137 1.10 15.41 -3.22
C GLU A 137 1.06 15.68 -1.72
N GLU A 138 1.66 14.83 -0.89
CA GLU A 138 1.61 14.99 0.58
C GLU A 138 2.64 15.98 1.14
N THR A 139 3.78 16.15 0.49
CA THR A 139 4.87 16.95 1.09
C THR A 139 5.24 18.22 0.32
N GLY A 140 4.88 18.32 -0.95
CA GLY A 140 5.34 19.43 -1.81
C GLY A 140 6.79 19.32 -2.23
N TYR A 141 7.41 18.15 -2.14
CA TYR A 141 8.78 17.92 -2.56
C TYR A 141 8.88 16.91 -3.70
N ARG A 142 9.94 17.07 -4.49
CA ARG A 142 10.44 16.03 -5.41
C ARG A 142 11.78 15.54 -4.94
N ALA A 143 12.16 14.33 -5.32
CA ALA A 143 13.45 13.76 -4.99
C ALA A 143 14.30 13.55 -6.24
N ALA A 144 15.61 13.84 -6.13
CA ALA A 144 16.57 13.59 -7.21
C ALA A 144 16.99 12.11 -7.27
N SER A 145 16.88 11.37 -6.17
CA SER A 145 17.34 9.99 -6.10
C SER A 145 16.35 9.13 -5.32
N TRP A 146 16.11 7.91 -5.83
CA TRP A 146 15.20 6.93 -5.30
C TRP A 146 15.90 5.59 -5.10
N ARG A 147 15.62 4.93 -3.97
CA ARG A 147 16.08 3.57 -3.69
C ARG A 147 14.91 2.75 -3.19
N LYS A 148 14.53 1.72 -3.93
CA LYS A 148 13.57 0.71 -3.45
C LYS A 148 14.24 -0.11 -2.36
N LEU A 149 13.68 -0.12 -1.15
CA LEU A 149 14.24 -0.84 0.00
C LEU A 149 13.68 -2.25 0.08
N GLY A 150 12.37 -2.39 -0.09
CA GLY A 150 11.72 -3.67 0.01
C GLY A 150 10.20 -3.57 -0.13
N ARG A 151 9.54 -4.65 0.24
CA ARG A 151 8.09 -4.72 0.33
C ARG A 151 7.67 -5.64 1.46
N PHE A 152 6.51 -5.39 2.03
CA PHE A 152 5.94 -6.21 3.10
C PHE A 152 4.41 -6.14 3.07
N TRP A 153 3.77 -7.18 3.58
CA TRP A 153 2.33 -7.19 3.81
C TRP A 153 2.02 -6.44 5.11
N THR A 154 1.03 -5.57 5.10
CA THR A 154 0.66 -4.78 6.30
C THR A 154 -0.09 -5.62 7.32
N ALA A 155 -1.06 -6.42 6.88
CA ALA A 155 -1.84 -7.30 7.75
C ALA A 155 -2.32 -8.56 6.98
N PRO A 156 -1.41 -9.51 6.65
CA PRO A 156 -1.70 -10.64 5.75
C PRO A 156 -2.73 -11.63 6.31
N GLY A 157 -3.16 -11.46 7.55
CA GLY A 157 -4.23 -12.25 8.14
C GLY A 157 -5.62 -11.94 7.58
N PHE A 158 -5.83 -10.75 6.99
CA PHE A 158 -7.14 -10.37 6.45
C PHE A 158 -7.09 -9.42 5.24
N THR A 159 -5.95 -8.87 4.89
CA THR A 159 -5.80 -7.98 3.71
C THR A 159 -4.62 -8.37 2.86
N GLU A 160 -4.75 -8.13 1.57
CA GLU A 160 -3.68 -8.30 0.59
C GLU A 160 -2.96 -6.97 0.28
N GLU A 161 -3.00 -6.00 1.21
CA GLU A 161 -2.25 -4.77 1.09
C GLU A 161 -0.74 -5.03 1.12
N LEU A 162 -0.10 -4.91 -0.05
CA LEU A 162 1.34 -4.98 -0.22
C LEU A 162 1.93 -3.58 -0.22
N MET A 163 2.71 -3.26 0.81
CA MET A 163 3.40 -1.98 0.95
C MET A 163 4.78 -2.02 0.29
N HIS A 164 5.06 -1.08 -0.61
CA HIS A 164 6.37 -0.90 -1.24
C HIS A 164 7.11 0.25 -0.57
N LEU A 165 8.29 -0.02 0.00
CA LEU A 165 9.08 0.94 0.75
C LEU A 165 10.21 1.53 -0.08
N TYR A 166 10.31 2.87 -0.07
CA TYR A 166 11.32 3.63 -0.80
C TYR A 166 12.07 4.60 0.12
N LEU A 167 13.35 4.81 -0.19
CA LEU A 167 14.13 5.93 0.32
C LEU A 167 14.25 6.98 -0.80
N ALA A 168 13.91 8.21 -0.48
CA ALA A 168 14.01 9.36 -1.37
C ALA A 168 15.02 10.38 -0.82
N THR A 169 15.97 10.82 -1.64
CA THR A 169 17.02 11.77 -1.25
C THR A 169 17.21 12.87 -2.30
N GLY A 170 17.93 13.94 -1.94
CA GLY A 170 18.06 15.09 -2.83
C GLY A 170 16.74 15.81 -3.03
N LEU A 171 16.05 16.08 -1.92
CA LEU A 171 14.73 16.70 -1.96
C LEU A 171 14.82 18.16 -2.35
N GLU A 172 13.93 18.57 -3.27
CA GLU A 172 13.74 19.95 -3.70
C GLU A 172 12.26 20.31 -3.64
N PRO A 173 11.91 21.54 -3.18
CA PRO A 173 10.51 21.96 -3.16
C PRO A 173 9.92 22.00 -4.58
N LEU A 174 8.66 21.67 -4.72
CA LEU A 174 7.88 21.88 -5.94
C LEU A 174 7.44 23.34 -6.04
N ALA A 175 7.76 24.01 -7.15
CA ALA A 175 7.41 25.43 -7.36
C ALA A 175 5.90 25.69 -7.39
N ASP A 176 5.13 24.71 -7.88
CA ASP A 176 3.68 24.84 -8.10
C ASP A 176 2.86 24.03 -7.05
N TYR A 177 3.44 23.73 -5.89
CA TYR A 177 2.73 23.00 -4.84
C TYR A 177 1.53 23.81 -4.31
N ARG A 178 0.36 23.20 -4.30
CA ARG A 178 -0.90 23.83 -3.87
C ARG A 178 -1.49 23.21 -2.59
N GLY A 179 -0.77 22.34 -1.93
CA GLY A 179 -1.26 21.56 -0.79
C GLY A 179 -1.58 20.11 -1.20
N PRO A 180 -1.91 19.26 -0.22
CA PRO A 180 -2.39 17.90 -0.45
C PRO A 180 -3.70 17.88 -1.23
N ASP A 181 -4.17 16.72 -1.61
CA ASP A 181 -5.45 16.54 -2.31
C ASP A 181 -6.62 17.13 -1.50
N VAL A 182 -7.70 17.54 -2.18
CA VAL A 182 -8.80 18.33 -1.60
C VAL A 182 -9.49 17.61 -0.42
N ASP A 183 -9.44 16.30 -0.38
CA ASP A 183 -10.00 15.44 0.69
C ASP A 183 -8.96 14.98 1.72
N GLU A 184 -7.72 15.45 1.62
CA GLU A 184 -6.64 15.14 2.55
C GLU A 184 -6.29 16.33 3.44
N TYR A 185 -6.40 16.11 4.74
CA TYR A 185 -6.04 17.09 5.77
C TYR A 185 -4.83 16.56 6.53
N LEU A 186 -3.65 17.04 6.18
CA LEU A 186 -2.39 16.65 6.80
C LEU A 186 -1.48 17.85 7.10
N ASP A 187 -0.66 17.71 8.15
CA ASP A 187 0.42 18.64 8.48
C ASP A 187 1.76 18.00 8.11
N LEU A 188 2.57 18.73 7.34
CA LEU A 188 3.95 18.34 7.10
C LEU A 188 4.78 18.57 8.37
N VAL A 189 5.50 17.54 8.82
CA VAL A 189 6.42 17.57 9.95
C VAL A 189 7.84 17.30 9.46
N ARG A 190 8.75 18.21 9.77
CA ARG A 190 10.17 18.04 9.52
C ARG A 190 10.90 17.86 10.84
N MET A 191 11.63 16.78 11.00
CA MET A 191 12.41 16.50 12.22
C MET A 191 13.73 15.80 11.90
N PRO A 192 14.74 15.89 12.77
CA PRO A 192 15.96 15.10 12.63
C PRO A 192 15.62 13.61 12.53
N TRP A 193 16.14 12.92 11.50
CA TRP A 193 15.80 11.51 11.31
C TRP A 193 16.19 10.63 12.50
N ARG A 194 17.24 11.00 13.26
CA ARG A 194 17.64 10.29 14.49
C ARG A 194 16.60 10.43 15.59
N GLU A 195 15.92 11.58 15.67
CA GLU A 195 14.80 11.78 16.59
C GLU A 195 13.61 10.93 16.20
N ALA A 196 13.26 10.88 14.91
CA ALA A 196 12.19 10.03 14.41
C ALA A 196 12.47 8.54 14.71
N VAL A 197 13.70 8.07 14.50
CA VAL A 197 14.13 6.71 14.86
C VAL A 197 14.01 6.49 16.37
N ALA A 198 14.45 7.43 17.20
CA ALA A 198 14.33 7.29 18.66
C ALA A 198 12.86 7.22 19.11
N LEU A 199 11.93 7.92 18.45
CA LEU A 199 10.49 7.79 18.70
C LEU A 199 10.00 6.37 18.37
N ALA A 200 10.48 5.77 17.27
CA ALA A 200 10.15 4.40 16.90
C ALA A 200 10.67 3.37 17.92
N GLU A 201 11.93 3.51 18.34
CA GLU A 201 12.57 2.64 19.35
C GLU A 201 11.90 2.72 20.73
N GLN A 202 11.34 3.88 21.07
CA GLN A 202 10.59 4.12 22.31
C GLN A 202 9.14 3.63 22.24
N GLY A 203 8.69 3.07 21.10
CA GLY A 203 7.30 2.63 20.91
C GLY A 203 6.30 3.78 20.78
N ARG A 204 6.76 4.98 20.40
CA ARG A 204 5.91 6.17 20.21
C ARG A 204 5.40 6.33 18.79
N ILE A 205 5.89 5.54 17.86
CA ILE A 205 5.36 5.41 16.50
C ILE A 205 4.40 4.23 16.49
N GLU A 206 3.13 4.48 16.23
CA GLU A 206 2.06 3.47 16.26
C GLU A 206 1.68 2.96 14.86
N ASP A 207 2.11 3.66 13.81
CA ASP A 207 1.88 3.25 12.43
C ASP A 207 2.94 2.26 11.94
N ALA A 208 2.50 1.07 11.51
CA ALA A 208 3.39 -0.04 11.17
C ALA A 208 4.34 0.27 10.01
N LYS A 209 3.86 0.91 8.92
CA LYS A 209 4.71 1.26 7.78
C LYS A 209 5.80 2.26 8.15
N THR A 210 5.47 3.23 9.00
CA THR A 210 6.39 4.23 9.54
C THR A 210 7.43 3.57 10.45
N LEU A 211 6.99 2.69 11.35
CA LEU A 211 7.89 1.93 12.23
C LEU A 211 8.89 1.12 11.41
N VAL A 212 8.42 0.35 10.42
CA VAL A 212 9.27 -0.43 9.51
C VAL A 212 10.25 0.48 8.76
N GLY A 213 9.77 1.61 8.22
CA GLY A 213 10.60 2.55 7.46
C GLY A 213 11.70 3.18 8.32
N LEU A 214 11.37 3.65 9.53
CA LEU A 214 12.35 4.28 10.43
C LEU A 214 13.39 3.29 10.95
N LEU A 215 13.00 2.07 11.30
CA LEU A 215 13.95 1.03 11.70
C LEU A 215 14.86 0.60 10.54
N TRP A 216 14.32 0.56 9.33
CA TRP A 216 15.15 0.31 8.14
C TRP A 216 16.14 1.45 7.90
N LEU A 217 15.69 2.70 8.05
CA LEU A 217 16.55 3.89 7.97
C LEU A 217 17.71 3.82 8.98
N ALA A 218 17.41 3.47 10.23
CA ALA A 218 18.44 3.27 11.26
C ALA A 218 19.48 2.23 10.82
N ARG A 219 19.03 1.10 10.28
CA ARG A 219 19.91 0.05 9.80
C ARG A 219 20.81 0.48 8.63
N LEU A 220 20.26 1.27 7.70
CA LEU A 220 21.04 1.83 6.59
C LEU A 220 22.10 2.83 7.10
N ALA A 221 21.76 3.61 8.12
CA ALA A 221 22.69 4.57 8.74
C ALA A 221 23.88 3.86 9.41
N GLU A 222 23.62 2.80 10.19
CA GLU A 222 24.65 1.96 10.81
C GLU A 222 25.59 1.32 9.77
N GLY A 223 25.04 0.90 8.64
CA GLY A 223 25.81 0.34 7.51
C GLY A 223 26.58 1.37 6.70
N GLY A 224 26.45 2.66 6.97
CA GLY A 224 27.06 3.74 6.18
C GLY A 224 26.43 3.91 4.78
N GLU A 225 25.23 3.36 4.58
CA GLU A 225 24.56 3.28 3.28
C GLU A 225 23.64 4.47 2.97
N LEU A 226 23.52 5.45 3.88
CA LEU A 226 22.73 6.66 3.65
C LEU A 226 23.39 7.60 2.63
N ALA A 227 24.72 7.58 2.50
CA ALA A 227 25.47 8.30 1.49
C ALA A 227 25.42 7.54 0.15
N GLY A 228 24.30 7.64 -0.55
CA GLY A 228 23.84 6.80 -1.63
C GLY A 228 24.73 6.53 -2.81
N LYS A 229 24.57 5.35 -3.42
CA LYS A 229 24.80 5.15 -4.86
C LYS A 229 23.50 5.55 -5.58
N PRO A 230 23.55 6.39 -6.63
CA PRO A 230 22.35 6.72 -7.40
C PRO A 230 21.80 5.47 -8.08
N VAL A 231 20.53 5.16 -7.87
CA VAL A 231 19.78 4.19 -8.66
C VAL A 231 19.26 4.89 -9.91
N ALA A 232 19.20 4.16 -11.03
CA ALA A 232 18.77 4.65 -12.33
C ALA A 232 17.51 5.53 -12.23
N GLN A 233 17.56 6.70 -12.88
CA GLN A 233 16.46 7.65 -12.95
C GLN A 233 15.19 6.98 -13.48
N VAL A 234 14.12 7.02 -12.70
CA VAL A 234 12.78 6.78 -13.21
C VAL A 234 12.36 8.05 -13.95
N ASP A 235 12.12 7.94 -15.25
CA ASP A 235 11.79 9.08 -16.11
C ASP A 235 10.36 9.57 -15.79
N ALA A 236 10.26 10.66 -15.05
CA ALA A 236 9.01 11.30 -14.61
C ALA A 236 8.15 11.87 -15.77
N ARG A 237 8.54 11.66 -17.02
CA ARG A 237 7.83 12.21 -18.19
C ARG A 237 6.59 11.44 -18.61
N GLN A 238 6.36 10.22 -18.11
CA GLN A 238 5.22 9.39 -18.48
C GLN A 238 3.94 9.67 -17.68
N SER A 239 3.98 10.38 -16.56
CA SER A 239 2.81 10.61 -15.69
C SER A 239 1.84 11.71 -16.16
N ARG A 240 2.18 12.50 -17.20
CA ARG A 240 1.34 13.63 -17.66
C ARG A 240 0.26 13.29 -18.68
N ALA A 241 0.20 12.09 -19.22
CA ALA A 241 -0.73 11.75 -20.31
C ALA A 241 -2.15 11.33 -19.88
N GLY A 242 -2.41 11.13 -18.58
CA GLY A 242 -3.67 10.55 -18.07
C GLY A 242 -4.69 11.53 -17.47
N ARG A 243 -4.37 12.82 -17.30
CA ARG A 243 -5.20 13.72 -16.47
C ARG A 243 -6.10 14.73 -17.23
N HIS A 244 -6.49 14.49 -18.47
CA HIS A 244 -7.39 15.41 -19.20
C HIS A 244 -8.70 14.75 -19.66
N ALA A 245 -9.38 14.01 -18.79
CA ALA A 245 -10.74 13.56 -19.07
C ALA A 245 -11.52 13.32 -17.77
N ARG A 246 -11.84 14.37 -17.01
CA ARG A 246 -12.97 14.41 -16.07
C ARG A 246 -13.36 15.89 -15.86
N ASP A 247 -14.26 16.37 -16.69
CA ASP A 247 -15.25 17.39 -16.38
C ASP A 247 -16.58 16.70 -16.07
#